data_8e78be5bb959af31fefa9c8516145727
#
_entry.id   8e78be5bb959af31fefa9c8516145727
#
_cell.length_a   1.000
_cell.length_b   1.000
_cell.length_c   1.000
_cell.angle_alpha   90.00
_cell.angle_beta   90.00
_cell.angle_gamma   90.00
#
_symmetry.space_group_name_H-M   'P 1'
#
loop_
_entity.id
_entity.type
_entity.pdbx_description
1 polymer ?
#
loop_
_entity_poly.entity_id
_entity_poly.type
_entity_poly.pdbx_seq_one_letter_code
_entity_poly.pdbx_strand_id
1 'polypeptide(L)'
;MDLSAVKSTGLSGQMHGATVLDSADQGLRPCILWNDTCANAKPAQLYGSIVFPRLTGPKLLWIKHDKPNLFDRIFRTFLPKDYLRLRLTEEPASEMSGTAGMSWLDTGPKDCRNKIFAVTGQDMSYMLHWVGGCEQSGAVPASFREQKIG
;
A
#
# COMPACT_ATOMS: atom_id res chain seq x y z
N MET A 1 24.16 15.73 -11.51
CA MET A 1 23.95 14.55 -12.39
C MET A 1 22.96 14.97 -13.46
N ASP A 2 23.25 14.73 -14.74
CA ASP A 2 22.30 15.01 -15.83
C ASP A 2 21.35 13.82 -16.00
N LEU A 3 20.06 14.03 -15.78
CA LEU A 3 19.01 13.02 -15.90
C LEU A 3 18.20 13.16 -17.19
N SER A 4 18.59 14.03 -18.12
CA SER A 4 17.86 14.34 -19.36
C SER A 4 17.65 13.11 -20.26
N ALA A 5 18.55 12.14 -20.19
CA ALA A 5 18.51 10.88 -20.96
C ALA A 5 17.64 9.79 -20.32
N VAL A 6 17.16 9.97 -19.08
CA VAL A 6 16.34 8.96 -18.39
C VAL A 6 14.94 8.94 -19.00
N LYS A 7 14.54 7.80 -19.55
CA LYS A 7 13.24 7.59 -20.22
C LYS A 7 12.18 7.03 -19.27
N SER A 8 12.59 6.20 -18.32
CA SER A 8 11.70 5.57 -17.35
C SER A 8 12.43 5.26 -16.06
N THR A 9 11.65 5.09 -14.98
CA THR A 9 12.13 4.68 -13.67
C THR A 9 11.29 3.52 -13.19
N GLY A 10 11.91 2.44 -12.75
CA GLY A 10 11.25 1.33 -12.06
C GLY A 10 11.37 1.49 -10.56
N LEU A 11 10.29 1.23 -9.84
CA LEU A 11 10.27 1.24 -8.38
C LEU A 11 10.19 -0.17 -7.84
N SER A 12 11.11 -0.51 -6.97
CA SER A 12 11.10 -1.72 -6.16
C SER A 12 11.31 -1.34 -4.71
N GLY A 13 10.81 -2.15 -3.79
CA GLY A 13 11.01 -1.82 -2.38
C GLY A 13 10.37 -2.79 -1.43
N GLN A 14 10.37 -2.41 -0.18
CA GLN A 14 9.94 -3.21 0.94
C GLN A 14 8.51 -3.72 0.80
N MET A 15 8.35 -5.02 0.94
CA MET A 15 7.07 -5.71 0.95
C MET A 15 6.34 -5.54 2.29
N HIS A 16 5.04 -5.77 2.31
CA HIS A 16 4.20 -5.93 3.51
C HIS A 16 4.15 -4.72 4.46
N GLY A 17 4.74 -3.59 4.12
CA GLY A 17 4.61 -2.36 4.89
C GLY A 17 3.18 -1.82 4.84
N ALA A 18 2.71 -1.20 5.91
CA ALA A 18 1.43 -0.50 5.95
C ALA A 18 1.67 1.00 6.08
N THR A 19 1.60 1.72 4.97
CA THR A 19 1.60 3.18 4.92
C THR A 19 0.16 3.64 4.80
N VAL A 20 -0.36 4.23 5.87
CA VAL A 20 -1.77 4.66 5.95
C VAL A 20 -1.88 6.17 5.78
N LEU A 21 -2.78 6.60 4.90
CA LEU A 21 -2.97 7.97 4.49
C LEU A 21 -4.41 8.43 4.76
N ASP A 22 -4.57 9.73 4.98
CA ASP A 22 -5.87 10.38 5.01
C ASP A 22 -6.37 10.77 3.60
N SER A 23 -7.52 11.43 3.52
CA SER A 23 -8.13 11.86 2.26
C SER A 23 -7.33 12.94 1.51
N ALA A 24 -6.36 13.57 2.15
CA ALA A 24 -5.43 14.52 1.55
C ALA A 24 -4.08 13.88 1.18
N ASP A 25 -4.01 12.54 1.18
CA ASP A 25 -2.82 11.74 0.93
C ASP A 25 -1.64 12.05 1.88
N GLN A 26 -1.96 12.52 3.11
CA GLN A 26 -0.98 12.73 4.16
C GLN A 26 -0.83 11.50 5.04
N GLY A 27 0.40 11.19 5.42
CA GLY A 27 0.69 10.04 6.30
C GLY A 27 0.11 10.24 7.70
N LEU A 28 -0.74 9.33 8.13
CA LEU A 28 -1.36 9.36 9.46
C LEU A 28 -0.43 8.93 10.58
N ARG A 29 0.59 8.16 10.23
CA ARG A 29 1.62 7.67 11.16
C ARG A 29 2.85 7.17 10.37
N PRO A 30 3.99 6.92 11.04
CA PRO A 30 5.09 6.17 10.43
C PRO A 30 4.63 4.80 9.92
N CYS A 31 5.19 4.37 8.78
CA CYS A 31 4.86 3.07 8.17
C CYS A 31 5.15 1.92 9.16
N ILE A 32 4.21 0.98 9.28
CA ILE A 32 4.43 -0.27 10.00
C ILE A 32 5.17 -1.23 9.08
N LEU A 33 6.39 -1.54 9.40
CA LEU A 33 7.27 -2.35 8.55
C LEU A 33 6.99 -3.86 8.69
N TRP A 34 7.57 -4.67 7.80
CA TRP A 34 7.39 -6.13 7.79
C TRP A 34 7.96 -6.82 9.05
N ASN A 35 8.97 -6.23 9.68
CA ASN A 35 9.62 -6.71 10.90
C ASN A 35 9.00 -6.16 12.19
N ASP A 36 7.97 -5.32 12.08
CA ASP A 36 7.23 -4.82 13.23
C ASP A 36 6.29 -5.92 13.75
N THR A 37 6.39 -6.21 15.04
CA THR A 37 5.67 -7.29 15.71
C THR A 37 4.37 -6.84 16.37
N CYS A 38 3.97 -5.58 16.24
CA CYS A 38 2.77 -5.05 16.90
C CYS A 38 1.48 -5.80 16.52
N ALA A 39 1.44 -6.39 15.31
CA ALA A 39 0.30 -7.16 14.82
C ALA A 39 0.33 -8.67 15.16
N ASN A 40 1.29 -9.13 15.96
CA ASN A 40 1.49 -10.57 16.21
C ASN A 40 0.39 -11.26 17.03
N ALA A 41 -0.43 -10.51 17.77
CA ALA A 41 -1.19 -11.10 18.85
C ALA A 41 -2.58 -11.68 18.48
N LYS A 42 -3.25 -11.27 17.39
CA LYS A 42 -4.66 -11.60 17.20
C LYS A 42 -5.20 -11.92 15.78
N PRO A 43 -4.54 -11.67 14.65
CA PRO A 43 -5.23 -11.73 13.36
C PRO A 43 -5.43 -13.12 12.76
N ALA A 44 -4.63 -14.11 13.12
CA ALA A 44 -4.65 -15.43 12.48
C ALA A 44 -6.00 -16.15 12.63
N GLN A 45 -6.77 -15.86 13.67
CA GLN A 45 -8.07 -16.49 13.96
C GLN A 45 -9.23 -15.88 13.15
N LEU A 46 -9.08 -14.63 12.69
CA LEU A 46 -10.16 -13.88 12.04
C LEU A 46 -10.39 -14.27 10.57
N TYR A 47 -9.41 -14.90 9.92
CA TYR A 47 -9.47 -15.17 8.48
C TYR A 47 -9.81 -16.63 8.12
N GLY A 48 -9.87 -17.53 9.10
CA GLY A 48 -10.04 -18.97 8.82
C GLY A 48 -8.89 -19.58 8.00
N SER A 49 -7.79 -18.83 7.81
CA SER A 49 -6.60 -19.26 7.11
C SER A 49 -5.36 -18.71 7.82
N ILE A 50 -4.22 -19.36 7.61
CA ILE A 50 -2.94 -18.92 8.19
C ILE A 50 -2.55 -17.58 7.53
N VAL A 51 -2.80 -16.47 8.22
CA VAL A 51 -2.35 -15.15 7.81
C VAL A 51 -1.16 -14.75 8.66
N PHE A 52 -0.03 -14.53 8.01
CA PHE A 52 1.19 -14.16 8.72
C PHE A 52 1.08 -12.71 9.24
N PRO A 53 1.41 -12.45 10.51
CA PRO A 53 1.34 -11.10 11.12
C PRO A 53 2.14 -10.03 10.38
N ARG A 54 3.19 -10.42 9.66
CA ARG A 54 4.03 -9.51 8.86
C ARG A 54 3.33 -8.93 7.63
N LEU A 55 2.19 -9.49 7.19
CA LEU A 55 1.44 -8.98 6.04
C LEU A 55 0.71 -7.67 6.38
N THR A 56 0.31 -6.92 5.36
CA THR A 56 -0.33 -5.59 5.54
C THR A 56 -1.71 -5.69 6.20
N GLY A 57 -2.54 -6.66 5.80
CA GLY A 57 -3.89 -6.83 6.34
C GLY A 57 -3.94 -6.95 7.87
N PRO A 58 -3.15 -7.84 8.50
CA PRO A 58 -3.05 -7.93 9.96
C PRO A 58 -2.67 -6.63 10.67
N LYS A 59 -1.81 -5.80 10.05
CA LYS A 59 -1.44 -4.49 10.62
C LYS A 59 -2.60 -3.51 10.64
N LEU A 60 -3.43 -3.52 9.59
CA LEU A 60 -4.66 -2.73 9.57
C LEU A 60 -5.66 -3.18 10.63
N LEU A 61 -5.81 -4.48 10.84
CA LEU A 61 -6.65 -5.00 11.92
C LEU A 61 -6.13 -4.60 13.30
N TRP A 62 -4.83 -4.62 13.48
CA TRP A 62 -4.22 -4.11 14.70
C TRP A 62 -4.53 -2.62 14.88
N ILE A 63 -4.40 -1.79 13.84
CA ILE A 63 -4.77 -0.37 13.91
C ILE A 63 -6.25 -0.22 14.25
N LYS A 64 -7.13 -0.99 13.61
CA LYS A 64 -8.57 -0.96 13.87
C LYS A 64 -8.90 -1.26 15.33
N HIS A 65 -8.23 -2.25 15.92
CA HIS A 65 -8.48 -2.67 17.30
C HIS A 65 -7.84 -1.75 18.34
N ASP A 66 -6.55 -1.41 18.14
CA ASP A 66 -5.76 -0.74 19.18
C ASP A 66 -5.70 0.79 18.99
N LYS A 67 -6.06 1.30 17.82
CA LYS A 67 -6.05 2.72 17.45
C LYS A 67 -7.27 3.10 16.62
N PRO A 68 -8.52 2.88 17.11
CA PRO A 68 -9.74 3.07 16.31
C PRO A 68 -9.88 4.49 15.76
N ASN A 69 -9.58 5.52 16.53
CA ASN A 69 -9.64 6.91 16.06
C ASN A 69 -8.67 7.22 14.90
N LEU A 70 -7.56 6.50 14.82
CA LEU A 70 -6.65 6.60 13.69
C LEU A 70 -7.20 5.82 12.51
N PHE A 71 -7.77 4.63 12.77
CA PHE A 71 -8.33 3.77 11.74
C PHE A 71 -9.46 4.48 10.96
N ASP A 72 -10.35 5.18 11.66
CA ASP A 72 -11.48 5.92 11.07
C ASP A 72 -11.04 7.06 10.12
N ARG A 73 -9.79 7.49 10.21
CA ARG A 73 -9.20 8.51 9.35
C ARG A 73 -8.47 7.92 8.15
N ILE A 74 -8.29 6.60 8.08
CA ILE A 74 -7.59 5.96 6.97
C ILE A 74 -8.47 6.04 5.72
N PHE A 75 -7.98 6.76 4.73
CA PHE A 75 -8.60 6.84 3.41
C PHE A 75 -7.92 5.89 2.41
N ARG A 76 -6.58 5.71 2.51
CA ARG A 76 -5.81 4.80 1.65
C ARG A 76 -4.75 4.05 2.44
N THR A 77 -4.42 2.86 1.95
CA THR A 77 -3.30 2.08 2.47
C THR A 77 -2.40 1.65 1.31
N PHE A 78 -1.13 1.98 1.43
CA PHE A 78 -0.12 1.69 0.43
C PHE A 78 1.00 0.79 0.97
N LEU A 79 1.67 0.07 0.07
CA LEU A 79 3.03 -0.38 0.31
C LEU A 79 3.98 0.83 0.25
N PRO A 80 5.14 0.79 0.93
CA PRO A 80 6.10 1.90 0.90
C PRO A 80 6.50 2.35 -0.51
N LYS A 81 6.73 1.41 -1.43
CA LYS A 81 7.06 1.72 -2.83
C LYS A 81 5.92 2.40 -3.59
N ASP A 82 4.67 2.03 -3.29
CA ASP A 82 3.49 2.61 -3.94
C ASP A 82 3.22 4.02 -3.40
N TYR A 83 3.50 4.27 -2.12
CA TYR A 83 3.50 5.62 -1.56
C TYR A 83 4.56 6.51 -2.21
N LEU A 84 5.78 5.99 -2.38
CA LEU A 84 6.84 6.73 -3.09
C LEU A 84 6.41 7.06 -4.52
N ARG A 85 5.79 6.10 -5.22
CA ARG A 85 5.27 6.34 -6.55
C ARG A 85 4.18 7.42 -6.57
N LEU A 86 3.21 7.37 -5.65
CA LEU A 86 2.21 8.42 -5.50
C LEU A 86 2.87 9.80 -5.37
N ARG A 87 3.91 9.91 -4.53
CA ARG A 87 4.65 11.18 -4.35
C ARG A 87 5.39 11.63 -5.60
N LEU A 88 5.79 10.71 -6.48
CA LEU A 88 6.50 11.01 -7.73
C LEU A 88 5.56 11.31 -8.90
N THR A 89 4.39 10.69 -8.96
CA THR A 89 3.49 10.73 -10.12
C THR A 89 2.16 11.42 -9.86
N GLU A 90 1.82 11.64 -8.57
CA GLU A 90 0.51 12.13 -8.11
C GLU A 90 -0.66 11.17 -8.46
N GLU A 91 -0.35 9.97 -8.96
CA GLU A 91 -1.36 8.97 -9.35
C GLU A 91 -1.41 7.80 -8.36
N PRO A 92 -2.58 7.54 -7.75
CA PRO A 92 -2.74 6.42 -6.85
C PRO A 92 -2.91 5.11 -7.63
N ALA A 93 -1.88 4.29 -7.69
CA ALA A 93 -1.94 2.94 -8.26
C ALA A 93 -1.12 1.95 -7.42
N SER A 94 -1.29 0.66 -7.62
CA SER A 94 -0.47 -0.41 -7.05
C SER A 94 -0.26 -1.52 -8.07
N GLU A 95 0.79 -2.29 -7.92
CA GLU A 95 1.03 -3.41 -8.82
C GLU A 95 0.62 -4.74 -8.17
N MET A 96 0.24 -5.71 -9.02
CA MET A 96 -0.44 -6.92 -8.57
C MET A 96 0.40 -7.82 -7.68
N SER A 97 1.72 -7.93 -7.90
CA SER A 97 2.57 -8.82 -7.10
C SER A 97 2.77 -8.28 -5.68
N GLY A 98 2.93 -6.96 -5.52
CA GLY A 98 2.98 -6.31 -4.22
C GLY A 98 1.65 -6.42 -3.47
N THR A 99 0.54 -6.23 -4.18
CA THR A 99 -0.81 -6.32 -3.61
C THR A 99 -1.14 -7.74 -3.13
N ALA A 100 -0.65 -8.78 -3.79
CA ALA A 100 -0.75 -10.15 -3.31
C ALA A 100 -0.15 -10.31 -1.90
N GLY A 101 0.97 -9.66 -1.64
CA GLY A 101 1.60 -9.62 -0.31
C GLY A 101 0.85 -8.80 0.73
N MET A 102 -0.11 -7.98 0.33
CA MET A 102 -1.00 -7.27 1.25
C MET A 102 -2.12 -8.16 1.81
N SER A 103 -2.28 -9.38 1.32
CA SER A 103 -3.37 -10.32 1.59
C SER A 103 -4.73 -9.88 1.02
N TRP A 104 -4.76 -8.94 0.09
CA TRP A 104 -5.99 -8.43 -0.53
C TRP A 104 -6.26 -9.03 -1.92
N LEU A 105 -5.25 -9.59 -2.55
CA LEU A 105 -5.37 -10.22 -3.86
C LEU A 105 -5.44 -11.74 -3.72
N ASP A 106 -6.41 -12.37 -4.37
CA ASP A 106 -6.36 -13.81 -4.63
C ASP A 106 -5.52 -14.07 -5.86
N THR A 107 -4.39 -14.73 -5.67
CA THR A 107 -3.43 -14.98 -6.75
C THR A 107 -3.93 -16.01 -7.78
N GLY A 108 -4.95 -16.80 -7.45
CA GLY A 108 -5.55 -17.75 -8.38
C GLY A 108 -6.38 -17.05 -9.46
N PRO A 109 -7.55 -16.49 -9.14
CA PRO A 109 -8.39 -15.79 -10.10
C PRO A 109 -7.91 -14.36 -10.42
N LYS A 110 -6.84 -13.86 -9.79
CA LYS A 110 -6.38 -12.46 -9.86
C LYS A 110 -7.47 -11.45 -9.48
N ASP A 111 -8.30 -11.82 -8.54
CA ASP A 111 -9.42 -11.03 -8.05
C ASP A 111 -9.22 -10.64 -6.58
N CYS A 112 -9.91 -9.61 -6.13
CA CYS A 112 -9.85 -9.16 -4.75
C CYS A 112 -10.55 -10.12 -3.81
N ARG A 113 -9.92 -10.39 -2.67
CA ARG A 113 -10.56 -11.13 -1.58
C ARG A 113 -11.54 -10.22 -0.84
N ASN A 114 -12.79 -10.17 -1.31
CA ASN A 114 -13.86 -9.41 -0.67
C ASN A 114 -13.98 -9.68 0.84
N LYS A 115 -13.67 -10.91 1.29
CA LYS A 115 -13.68 -11.27 2.71
C LYS A 115 -12.69 -10.48 3.55
N ILE A 116 -11.51 -10.16 3.00
CA ILE A 116 -10.47 -9.40 3.72
C ILE A 116 -10.88 -7.93 3.83
N PHE A 117 -11.45 -7.37 2.78
CA PHE A 117 -12.03 -6.02 2.82
C PHE A 117 -13.15 -5.92 3.84
N ALA A 118 -14.07 -6.89 3.86
CA ALA A 118 -15.16 -6.93 4.83
C ALA A 118 -14.65 -6.95 6.28
N VAL A 119 -13.58 -7.68 6.57
CA VAL A 119 -13.00 -7.76 7.93
C VAL A 119 -12.25 -6.49 8.30
N THR A 120 -11.52 -5.88 7.37
CA THR A 120 -10.87 -4.58 7.62
C THR A 120 -11.88 -3.45 7.66
N GLY A 121 -13.05 -3.61 7.03
CA GLY A 121 -14.07 -2.56 6.91
C GLY A 121 -13.70 -1.49 5.89
N GLN A 122 -12.72 -1.75 5.04
CA GLN A 122 -12.38 -0.87 3.92
C GLN A 122 -13.17 -1.28 2.68
N ASP A 123 -13.66 -0.31 1.93
CA ASP A 123 -14.35 -0.52 0.67
C ASP A 123 -13.34 -0.71 -0.47
N MET A 124 -13.72 -1.50 -1.47
CA MET A 124 -12.93 -1.66 -2.70
C MET A 124 -12.74 -0.34 -3.47
N SER A 125 -13.60 0.65 -3.28
CA SER A 125 -13.44 2.00 -3.85
C SER A 125 -12.17 2.72 -3.37
N TYR A 126 -11.61 2.32 -2.21
CA TYR A 126 -10.30 2.78 -1.72
C TYR A 126 -9.13 2.06 -2.39
N MET A 127 -9.44 1.06 -3.22
CA MET A 127 -8.42 0.36 -3.97
C MET A 127 -7.95 1.18 -5.15
N LEU A 128 -6.68 1.11 -5.30
CA LEU A 128 -5.92 1.78 -6.32
C LEU A 128 -6.15 1.14 -7.68
N HIS A 129 -5.93 1.89 -8.73
CA HIS A 129 -5.77 1.31 -10.06
C HIS A 129 -4.65 0.28 -10.04
N TRP A 130 -4.93 -0.94 -10.52
CA TRP A 130 -3.96 -2.03 -10.53
C TRP A 130 -3.30 -2.15 -11.88
N VAL A 131 -1.98 -2.21 -11.83
CA VAL A 131 -1.14 -2.32 -13.02
C VAL A 131 -0.32 -3.62 -12.97
N GLY A 132 0.02 -4.15 -14.12
CA GLY A 132 1.01 -5.22 -14.22
C GLY A 132 2.40 -4.69 -13.85
N GLY A 133 3.28 -5.57 -13.36
CA GLY A 133 4.62 -5.16 -12.90
C GLY A 133 5.51 -4.51 -13.97
N CYS A 134 5.18 -4.69 -15.26
CA CYS A 134 5.87 -4.07 -16.39
C CYS A 134 5.06 -2.96 -17.07
N GLU A 135 3.89 -2.62 -16.56
CA GLU A 135 3.05 -1.57 -17.13
C GLU A 135 3.44 -0.19 -16.59
N GLN A 136 3.21 0.83 -17.42
CA GLN A 136 3.38 2.20 -16.98
C GLN A 136 2.30 2.56 -15.96
N SER A 137 2.70 2.94 -14.76
CA SER A 137 1.80 3.25 -13.64
C SER A 137 1.67 4.75 -13.36
N GLY A 138 2.16 5.59 -14.24
CA GLY A 138 2.10 7.05 -14.12
C GLY A 138 3.26 7.74 -14.82
N ALA A 139 3.26 9.06 -14.83
CA ALA A 139 4.33 9.89 -15.36
C ALA A 139 4.75 10.93 -14.31
N VAL A 140 6.03 11.19 -14.23
CA VAL A 140 6.55 12.25 -13.33
C VAL A 140 6.16 13.61 -13.92
N PRO A 141 5.42 14.47 -13.18
CA PRO A 141 5.01 15.78 -13.65
C PRO A 141 6.21 16.68 -14.01
N ALA A 142 6.01 17.61 -14.95
CA ALA A 142 7.06 18.55 -15.38
C ALA A 142 7.58 19.39 -14.20
N SER A 143 6.67 19.82 -13.31
CA SER A 143 7.01 20.56 -12.09
C SER A 143 8.02 19.85 -11.19
N PHE A 144 7.96 18.53 -11.13
CA PHE A 144 8.90 17.72 -10.34
C PHE A 144 10.27 17.60 -11.03
N ARG A 145 10.31 17.59 -12.37
CA ARG A 145 11.55 17.49 -13.15
C ARG A 145 12.40 18.74 -13.06
N GLU A 146 11.77 19.89 -12.80
CA GLU A 146 12.45 21.20 -12.69
C GLU A 146 13.05 21.47 -11.31
N GLN A 147 12.64 20.69 -10.29
CA GLN A 147 13.28 20.77 -8.98
C GLN A 147 14.70 20.23 -9.10
N LYS A 148 15.66 21.16 -9.20
CA LYS A 148 17.10 20.83 -9.14
C LYS A 148 17.34 20.12 -7.81
N ILE A 149 17.72 18.87 -7.88
CA ILE A 149 18.30 18.16 -6.74
C ILE A 149 19.63 18.86 -6.48
N GLY A 150 19.63 19.77 -5.50
CA GLY A 150 20.82 20.47 -5.04
C GLY A 150 21.79 19.53 -4.32
#